data_92b717aae6471d0283ccaa9a6c66195e
#
_entry.id   92b717aae6471d0283ccaa9a6c66195e
#
_cell.length_a   1.000
_cell.length_b   1.000
_cell.length_c   1.000
_cell.angle_alpha   90.00
_cell.angle_beta   90.00
_cell.angle_gamma   90.00
#
_symmetry.space_group_name_H-M   'P 1'
#
loop_
_entity.id
_entity.type
_entity.pdbx_description
1 polymer ?
#
loop_
_entity_poly.entity_id
_entity_poly.type
_entity_poly.pdbx_seq_one_letter_code
_entity_poly.pdbx_strand_id
1 'polypeptide(L)'
;NKACSDHPEDIRPCIRCNEGCLERTFFNYKAVTCAVNPQISREGELKIKPAEKPRTIAVVGAGAAGMEAARVAKLRGHDVTIFEEKPIDGGLLNEAAAPEFKADIRPLMKYQATQIKKLGIPVIRKRAEMADLEDFDAVVCATGSTPIIPRIPGVDKPIAVDCLSAINGAKPVGERVIVIGGGLVGSETALDLAENGHKVTLVEMQPQIMNGVAVTDFLAYSERIAKTDMRILTNTRLEAIEDDGAIVSGKQGEEKLTADTVILALGLKANHQLYDQLIAADKEAYLVGDAVKAGKIFDAFHTGYRVGLKI
;
A
#
# COMPACT_ATOMS: atom_id res chain seq x y z
N ASN A 1 -25.19 7.92 17.44
CA ASN A 1 -24.85 7.40 16.12
C ASN A 1 -24.29 8.54 15.27
N LYS A 2 -23.05 8.40 14.69
CA LYS A 2 -22.29 9.46 14.00
C LYS A 2 -23.08 10.14 12.87
N ALA A 3 -23.85 9.38 12.10
CA ALA A 3 -24.70 9.93 11.04
C ALA A 3 -25.82 10.86 11.58
N CYS A 4 -26.30 10.60 12.80
CA CYS A 4 -27.34 11.39 13.44
C CYS A 4 -26.79 12.55 14.30
N SER A 5 -25.46 12.59 14.50
CA SER A 5 -24.78 13.61 15.34
C SER A 5 -24.16 14.75 14.52
N ASP A 6 -24.48 14.82 13.24
CA ASP A 6 -24.01 15.85 12.29
C ASP A 6 -22.47 15.92 12.12
N HIS A 7 -21.81 14.76 12.31
CA HIS A 7 -20.37 14.59 12.14
C HIS A 7 -20.05 13.55 11.06
N PRO A 8 -20.36 13.80 9.78
CA PRO A 8 -20.13 12.84 8.69
C PRO A 8 -18.64 12.53 8.50
N GLU A 9 -17.75 13.44 8.84
CA GLU A 9 -16.30 13.27 8.75
C GLU A 9 -15.76 12.21 9.75
N ASP A 10 -16.55 11.81 10.75
CA ASP A 10 -16.21 10.74 11.69
C ASP A 10 -16.65 9.36 11.21
N ILE A 11 -17.39 9.29 10.09
CA ILE A 11 -17.80 8.03 9.48
C ILE A 11 -16.64 7.49 8.66
N ARG A 12 -16.14 6.30 9.03
CA ARG A 12 -15.11 5.61 8.26
C ARG A 12 -15.71 5.12 6.93
N PRO A 13 -15.22 5.59 5.78
CA PRO A 13 -15.79 5.20 4.49
C PRO A 13 -15.42 3.77 4.10
N CYS A 14 -16.28 3.13 3.32
CA CYS A 14 -15.95 1.90 2.61
C CYS A 14 -15.12 2.25 1.36
N ILE A 15 -14.13 1.42 1.03
CA ILE A 15 -13.28 1.55 -0.16
C ILE A 15 -13.69 0.57 -1.28
N ARG A 16 -14.82 -0.08 -1.17
CA ARG A 16 -15.38 -1.04 -2.15
C ARG A 16 -14.44 -2.19 -2.57
N CYS A 17 -13.47 -2.57 -1.72
CA CYS A 17 -12.45 -3.59 -2.03
C CYS A 17 -12.96 -5.03 -1.95
N ASN A 18 -14.17 -5.28 -1.53
CA ASN A 18 -14.80 -6.61 -1.37
C ASN A 18 -14.03 -7.65 -0.54
N GLU A 19 -12.78 -7.41 -0.18
CA GLU A 19 -11.83 -8.37 0.37
C GLU A 19 -12.24 -8.94 1.73
N GLY A 20 -12.56 -8.08 2.69
CA GLY A 20 -12.91 -8.51 4.06
C GLY A 20 -14.36 -8.95 4.20
N CYS A 21 -15.23 -8.53 3.32
CA CYS A 21 -16.66 -8.86 3.30
C CYS A 21 -16.96 -9.96 2.29
N LEU A 22 -17.19 -9.63 1.01
CA LEU A 22 -17.67 -10.59 0.01
C LEU A 22 -16.69 -11.74 -0.22
N GLU A 23 -15.43 -11.43 -0.55
CA GLU A 23 -14.42 -12.44 -0.82
C GLU A 23 -14.25 -13.40 0.37
N ARG A 24 -14.08 -12.82 1.55
CA ARG A 24 -13.85 -13.61 2.77
C ARG A 24 -15.05 -14.49 3.12
N THR A 25 -16.28 -14.02 2.93
CA THR A 25 -17.48 -14.73 3.35
C THR A 25 -17.95 -15.74 2.32
N PHE A 26 -18.05 -15.35 1.05
CA PHE A 26 -18.67 -16.19 0.03
C PHE A 26 -17.67 -17.08 -0.71
N PHE A 27 -16.41 -16.66 -0.83
CA PHE A 27 -15.42 -17.44 -1.56
C PHE A 27 -14.43 -18.17 -0.64
N ASN A 28 -14.18 -17.65 0.57
CA ASN A 28 -13.26 -18.28 1.53
C ASN A 28 -13.99 -18.90 2.75
N TYR A 29 -15.32 -18.82 2.83
CA TYR A 29 -16.15 -19.40 3.89
C TYR A 29 -15.68 -19.01 5.31
N LYS A 30 -15.26 -17.77 5.50
CA LYS A 30 -14.79 -17.23 6.79
C LYS A 30 -15.75 -16.14 7.28
N ALA A 31 -15.76 -15.90 8.59
CA ALA A 31 -16.53 -14.80 9.17
C ALA A 31 -16.22 -13.46 8.50
N VAL A 32 -17.24 -12.67 8.23
CA VAL A 32 -17.10 -11.33 7.64
C VAL A 32 -16.21 -10.44 8.50
N THR A 33 -15.45 -9.59 7.85
CA THR A 33 -14.72 -8.46 8.46
C THR A 33 -14.66 -7.32 7.45
N CYS A 34 -13.88 -6.27 7.72
CA CYS A 34 -13.71 -5.17 6.79
C CYS A 34 -12.22 -4.81 6.67
N ALA A 35 -11.77 -4.55 5.45
CA ALA A 35 -10.38 -4.17 5.21
C ALA A 35 -9.95 -2.94 6.01
N VAL A 36 -10.83 -1.97 6.16
CA VAL A 36 -10.53 -0.70 6.83
C VAL A 36 -11.11 -0.59 8.23
N ASN A 37 -11.92 -1.56 8.69
CA ASN A 37 -12.48 -1.59 10.04
C ASN A 37 -12.30 -2.97 10.69
N PRO A 38 -11.20 -3.21 11.40
CA PRO A 38 -10.87 -4.50 12.01
C PRO A 38 -11.88 -5.00 13.05
N GLN A 39 -12.71 -4.12 13.61
CA GLN A 39 -13.70 -4.48 14.63
C GLN A 39 -14.91 -5.23 14.07
N ILE A 40 -15.21 -5.12 12.77
CA ILE A 40 -16.41 -5.76 12.17
C ILE A 40 -16.41 -7.26 12.48
N SER A 41 -17.53 -7.71 13.09
CA SER A 41 -17.77 -9.07 13.63
C SER A 41 -16.83 -9.50 14.76
N ARG A 42 -16.07 -8.56 15.33
CA ARG A 42 -15.14 -8.79 16.46
C ARG A 42 -15.20 -7.66 17.48
N GLU A 43 -16.34 -6.98 17.59
CA GLU A 43 -16.53 -5.79 18.42
C GLU A 43 -16.27 -6.07 19.91
N GLY A 44 -16.61 -7.27 20.39
CA GLY A 44 -16.34 -7.69 21.77
C GLY A 44 -14.85 -7.94 22.04
N GLU A 45 -14.16 -8.56 21.10
CA GLU A 45 -12.75 -8.94 21.23
C GLU A 45 -11.81 -7.74 21.00
N LEU A 46 -12.09 -6.97 19.94
CA LEU A 46 -11.26 -5.85 19.50
C LEU A 46 -11.76 -4.49 20.01
N LYS A 47 -12.45 -4.47 21.15
CA LYS A 47 -12.92 -3.23 21.78
C LYS A 47 -11.73 -2.39 22.24
N ILE A 48 -11.71 -1.12 21.87
CA ILE A 48 -10.76 -0.15 22.40
C ILE A 48 -11.13 0.12 23.87
N LYS A 49 -10.21 -0.17 24.78
CA LYS A 49 -10.33 0.09 26.22
C LYS A 49 -9.19 1.00 26.66
N PRO A 50 -9.39 1.85 27.68
CA PRO A 50 -8.30 2.61 28.28
C PRO A 50 -7.12 1.70 28.64
N ALA A 51 -5.90 2.17 28.44
CA ALA A 51 -4.69 1.50 28.89
C ALA A 51 -4.63 1.55 30.42
N GLU A 52 -4.13 0.49 31.06
CA GLU A 52 -3.92 0.48 32.50
C GLU A 52 -2.88 1.53 32.93
N LYS A 53 -1.86 1.72 32.11
CA LYS A 53 -0.82 2.73 32.32
C LYS A 53 -0.59 3.50 31.00
N PRO A 54 -0.96 4.78 30.93
CA PRO A 54 -0.61 5.65 29.81
C PRO A 54 0.91 5.70 29.60
N ARG A 55 1.34 5.75 28.34
CA ARG A 55 2.74 5.73 27.90
C ARG A 55 2.96 6.78 26.81
N THR A 56 4.20 7.14 26.58
CA THR A 56 4.65 7.94 25.43
C THR A 56 5.00 7.03 24.26
N ILE A 57 4.33 7.23 23.11
CA ILE A 57 4.47 6.36 21.95
C ILE A 57 4.92 7.17 20.72
N ALA A 58 6.04 6.78 20.14
CA ALA A 58 6.43 7.25 18.83
C ALA A 58 5.85 6.33 17.73
N VAL A 59 5.28 6.91 16.68
CA VAL A 59 4.88 6.19 15.47
C VAL A 59 5.70 6.73 14.30
N VAL A 60 6.49 5.89 13.66
CA VAL A 60 7.35 6.28 12.54
C VAL A 60 6.70 5.88 11.22
N GLY A 61 6.17 6.88 10.52
CA GLY A 61 5.43 6.77 9.28
C GLY A 61 3.93 7.09 9.43
N ALA A 62 3.44 8.07 8.67
CA ALA A 62 2.03 8.47 8.59
C ALA A 62 1.29 7.78 7.43
N GLY A 63 1.62 6.53 7.11
CA GLY A 63 0.85 5.68 6.22
C GLY A 63 -0.40 5.11 6.90
N ALA A 64 -1.19 4.31 6.17
CA ALA A 64 -2.43 3.71 6.64
C ALA A 64 -2.28 2.99 8.00
N ALA A 65 -1.25 2.17 8.14
CA ALA A 65 -0.99 1.38 9.34
C ALA A 65 -0.55 2.24 10.52
N GLY A 66 0.35 3.21 10.29
CA GLY A 66 0.86 4.10 11.32
C GLY A 66 -0.24 5.01 11.88
N MET A 67 -1.02 5.65 11.00
CA MET A 67 -2.15 6.48 11.44
C MET A 67 -3.20 5.67 12.20
N GLU A 68 -3.50 4.42 11.80
CA GLU A 68 -4.45 3.59 12.53
C GLU A 68 -3.89 3.15 13.90
N ALA A 69 -2.60 2.79 14.00
CA ALA A 69 -1.95 2.49 15.27
C ALA A 69 -1.95 3.70 16.21
N ALA A 70 -1.57 4.87 15.70
CA ALA A 70 -1.56 6.13 16.46
C ALA A 70 -2.96 6.48 16.98
N ARG A 71 -4.00 6.38 16.12
CA ARG A 71 -5.38 6.63 16.49
C ARG A 71 -5.86 5.72 17.61
N VAL A 72 -5.59 4.42 17.52
CA VAL A 72 -6.01 3.45 18.52
C VAL A 72 -5.25 3.65 19.83
N ALA A 73 -3.95 3.84 19.80
CA ALA A 73 -3.13 4.11 20.98
C ALA A 73 -3.61 5.40 21.70
N LYS A 74 -3.88 6.48 20.96
CA LYS A 74 -4.40 7.74 21.53
C LYS A 74 -5.77 7.56 22.17
N LEU A 75 -6.68 6.81 21.56
CA LEU A 75 -8.00 6.48 22.12
C LEU A 75 -7.91 5.63 23.38
N ARG A 76 -6.82 4.94 23.60
CA ARG A 76 -6.52 4.22 24.84
C ARG A 76 -5.92 5.08 25.94
N GLY A 77 -5.59 6.33 25.63
CA GLY A 77 -5.07 7.31 26.59
C GLY A 77 -3.54 7.48 26.56
N HIS A 78 -2.83 6.86 25.61
CA HIS A 78 -1.40 7.10 25.43
C HIS A 78 -1.11 8.50 24.90
N ASP A 79 0.08 9.03 25.17
CA ASP A 79 0.59 10.21 24.49
C ASP A 79 1.34 9.76 23.24
N VAL A 80 0.86 10.22 22.06
CA VAL A 80 1.30 9.69 20.77
C VAL A 80 1.83 10.82 19.91
N THR A 81 3.00 10.60 19.32
CA THR A 81 3.62 11.47 18.31
C THR A 81 3.92 10.67 17.05
N ILE A 82 3.56 11.21 15.89
CA ILE A 82 3.89 10.63 14.59
C ILE A 82 5.10 11.37 14.00
N PHE A 83 6.06 10.64 13.46
CA PHE A 83 7.15 11.14 12.63
C PHE A 83 6.88 10.74 11.18
N GLU A 84 6.92 11.70 10.25
CA GLU A 84 6.70 11.46 8.83
C GLU A 84 7.71 12.25 7.99
N GLU A 85 8.48 11.53 7.17
CA GLU A 85 9.53 12.16 6.35
C GLU A 85 8.99 12.92 5.13
N LYS A 86 7.83 12.51 4.62
CA LYS A 86 7.21 13.13 3.45
C LYS A 86 6.34 14.33 3.84
N PRO A 87 6.14 15.30 2.94
CA PRO A 87 5.30 16.47 3.22
C PRO A 87 3.81 16.16 3.34
N ILE A 88 3.39 14.99 2.86
CA ILE A 88 1.99 14.55 2.86
C ILE A 88 1.81 13.23 3.61
N ASP A 89 0.67 13.09 4.28
CA ASP A 89 0.27 11.84 4.94
C ASP A 89 -0.31 10.83 3.92
N GLY A 90 -0.49 9.58 4.37
CA GLY A 90 -1.13 8.53 3.57
C GLY A 90 -0.17 7.42 3.12
N GLY A 91 1.14 7.69 3.04
CA GLY A 91 2.09 6.70 2.54
C GLY A 91 1.69 6.19 1.16
N LEU A 92 1.74 4.87 0.93
CA LEU A 92 1.38 4.25 -0.35
C LEU A 92 -0.14 4.32 -0.70
N LEU A 93 -1.00 4.84 0.19
CA LEU A 93 -2.38 5.14 -0.21
C LEU A 93 -2.45 6.25 -1.26
N ASN A 94 -1.46 7.15 -1.31
CA ASN A 94 -1.39 8.19 -2.34
C ASN A 94 -1.27 7.57 -3.73
N GLU A 95 -0.35 6.64 -3.91
CA GLU A 95 -0.16 5.92 -5.16
C GLU A 95 -1.35 4.98 -5.44
N ALA A 96 -1.88 4.29 -4.42
CA ALA A 96 -3.04 3.41 -4.58
C ALA A 96 -4.32 4.17 -4.98
N ALA A 97 -4.46 5.44 -4.62
CA ALA A 97 -5.61 6.29 -4.93
C ALA A 97 -5.46 7.09 -6.23
N ALA A 98 -4.30 6.98 -6.91
CA ALA A 98 -4.03 7.75 -8.12
C ALA A 98 -4.99 7.39 -9.28
N PRO A 99 -5.22 6.11 -9.62
CA PRO A 99 -6.17 5.75 -10.66
C PRO A 99 -7.60 6.19 -10.30
N GLU A 100 -8.34 6.74 -11.28
CA GLU A 100 -9.70 7.25 -11.02
C GLU A 100 -10.68 6.15 -10.59
N PHE A 101 -10.50 4.93 -11.08
CA PHE A 101 -11.30 3.78 -10.65
C PHE A 101 -11.05 3.34 -9.19
N LYS A 102 -10.07 3.96 -8.51
CA LYS A 102 -9.77 3.76 -7.08
C LYS A 102 -10.03 5.02 -6.24
N ALA A 103 -10.79 5.96 -6.76
CA ALA A 103 -11.12 7.23 -6.11
C ALA A 103 -11.71 7.07 -4.69
N ASP A 104 -12.36 5.93 -4.39
CA ASP A 104 -12.90 5.62 -3.05
C ASP A 104 -11.85 5.52 -1.93
N ILE A 105 -10.56 5.41 -2.27
CA ILE A 105 -9.48 5.46 -1.29
C ILE A 105 -9.28 6.89 -0.78
N ARG A 106 -9.54 7.91 -1.60
CA ARG A 106 -9.34 9.34 -1.23
C ARG A 106 -10.16 9.77 -0.01
N PRO A 107 -11.47 9.44 0.11
CA PRO A 107 -12.23 9.69 1.33
C PRO A 107 -11.67 8.99 2.59
N LEU A 108 -11.10 7.78 2.45
CA LEU A 108 -10.46 7.08 3.55
C LEU A 108 -9.22 7.82 4.06
N MET A 109 -8.38 8.32 3.16
CA MET A 109 -7.21 9.13 3.51
C MET A 109 -7.63 10.40 4.26
N LYS A 110 -8.65 11.10 3.74
CA LYS A 110 -9.22 12.28 4.41
C LYS A 110 -9.77 11.95 5.81
N TYR A 111 -10.45 10.82 5.94
CA TYR A 111 -10.93 10.34 7.25
C TYR A 111 -9.77 10.13 8.22
N GLN A 112 -8.71 9.41 7.82
CA GLN A 112 -7.55 9.16 8.70
C GLN A 112 -6.89 10.47 9.15
N ALA A 113 -6.58 11.37 8.22
CA ALA A 113 -6.00 12.68 8.53
C ALA A 113 -6.91 13.51 9.49
N THR A 114 -8.24 13.47 9.27
CA THR A 114 -9.21 14.13 10.13
C THR A 114 -9.18 13.55 11.55
N GLN A 115 -9.10 12.21 11.69
CA GLN A 115 -9.06 11.58 13.01
C GLN A 115 -7.76 11.91 13.76
N ILE A 116 -6.60 11.90 13.08
CA ILE A 116 -5.31 12.30 13.66
C ILE A 116 -5.40 13.74 14.21
N LYS A 117 -5.94 14.66 13.40
CA LYS A 117 -6.12 16.06 13.79
C LYS A 117 -7.10 16.21 14.97
N LYS A 118 -8.28 15.58 14.93
CA LYS A 118 -9.29 15.64 16.01
C LYS A 118 -8.78 15.09 17.34
N LEU A 119 -7.93 14.09 17.30
CA LEU A 119 -7.30 13.49 18.48
C LEU A 119 -6.11 14.30 19.01
N GLY A 120 -5.73 15.38 18.35
CA GLY A 120 -4.61 16.23 18.72
C GLY A 120 -3.26 15.48 18.67
N ILE A 121 -3.10 14.53 17.75
CA ILE A 121 -1.85 13.78 17.59
C ILE A 121 -0.88 14.63 16.78
N PRO A 122 0.27 15.06 17.33
CA PRO A 122 1.26 15.82 16.59
C PRO A 122 1.91 14.97 15.49
N VAL A 123 2.12 15.58 14.32
CA VAL A 123 2.86 14.99 13.19
C VAL A 123 4.11 15.82 12.94
N ILE A 124 5.26 15.28 13.29
CA ILE A 124 6.57 15.91 13.11
C ILE A 124 7.09 15.56 11.72
N ARG A 125 7.27 16.58 10.86
CA ARG A 125 7.78 16.42 9.49
C ARG A 125 9.28 16.23 9.49
N LYS A 126 9.71 15.00 9.77
CA LYS A 126 11.11 14.62 9.86
C LYS A 126 11.26 13.11 9.66
N ARG A 127 12.33 12.69 9.00
CA ARG A 127 12.80 11.31 9.09
C ARG A 127 13.29 11.07 10.52
N ALA A 128 12.64 10.17 11.24
CA ALA A 128 13.05 9.84 12.61
C ALA A 128 14.36 9.06 12.61
N GLU A 129 15.25 9.45 13.50
CA GLU A 129 16.49 8.78 13.81
C GLU A 129 16.44 8.19 15.23
N MET A 130 17.39 7.33 15.60
CA MET A 130 17.42 6.69 16.93
C MET A 130 17.34 7.71 18.07
N ALA A 131 18.08 8.82 17.97
CA ALA A 131 18.10 9.88 18.97
C ALA A 131 16.73 10.56 19.20
N ASP A 132 15.88 10.62 18.16
CA ASP A 132 14.55 11.19 18.28
C ASP A 132 13.58 10.29 19.08
N LEU A 133 13.94 9.03 19.27
CA LEU A 133 13.08 7.98 19.81
C LEU A 133 13.48 7.55 21.24
N GLU A 134 14.55 8.11 21.77
CA GLU A 134 15.11 7.72 23.09
C GLU A 134 14.14 7.92 24.23
N ASP A 135 13.41 9.05 24.24
CA ASP A 135 12.51 9.45 25.34
C ASP A 135 11.11 8.81 25.26
N PHE A 136 10.81 8.03 24.21
CA PHE A 136 9.52 7.35 24.10
C PHE A 136 9.57 5.98 24.78
N ASP A 137 8.49 5.61 25.46
CA ASP A 137 8.36 4.29 26.11
C ASP A 137 8.32 3.13 25.10
N ALA A 138 7.69 3.35 23.93
CA ALA A 138 7.66 2.36 22.87
C ALA A 138 7.59 3.04 21.47
N VAL A 139 8.03 2.30 20.44
CA VAL A 139 8.06 2.77 19.06
C VAL A 139 7.25 1.85 18.15
N VAL A 140 6.36 2.43 17.33
CA VAL A 140 5.66 1.72 16.26
C VAL A 140 6.32 2.06 14.93
N CYS A 141 7.01 1.08 14.33
CA CYS A 141 7.65 1.20 13.04
C CYS A 141 6.63 0.90 11.91
N ALA A 142 6.11 1.97 11.31
CA ALA A 142 5.22 1.94 10.15
C ALA A 142 5.95 2.45 8.89
N THR A 143 7.21 2.08 8.75
CA THR A 143 8.19 2.56 7.75
C THR A 143 7.92 2.07 6.33
N GLY A 144 6.87 1.26 6.14
CA GLY A 144 6.37 0.86 4.83
C GLY A 144 7.31 -0.07 4.07
N SER A 145 7.33 0.11 2.75
CA SER A 145 8.08 -0.72 1.82
C SER A 145 8.63 0.09 0.65
N THR A 146 9.58 -0.46 -0.07
CA THR A 146 10.22 0.14 -1.25
C THR A 146 10.12 -0.78 -2.46
N PRO A 147 10.10 -0.24 -3.70
CA PRO A 147 10.09 -1.05 -4.91
C PRO A 147 11.27 -2.03 -4.99
N ILE A 148 11.00 -3.24 -5.44
CA ILE A 148 12.04 -4.22 -5.75
C ILE A 148 12.62 -3.88 -7.12
N ILE A 149 13.91 -3.57 -7.15
CA ILE A 149 14.67 -3.39 -8.39
C ILE A 149 15.45 -4.68 -8.66
N PRO A 150 15.15 -5.40 -9.75
CA PRO A 150 15.80 -6.69 -10.06
C PRO A 150 17.24 -6.47 -10.53
N ARG A 151 18.06 -7.52 -10.44
CA ARG A 151 19.41 -7.52 -11.02
C ARG A 151 19.33 -8.03 -12.46
N ILE A 152 18.88 -7.18 -13.38
CA ILE A 152 18.69 -7.50 -14.80
C ILE A 152 19.49 -6.47 -15.62
N PRO A 153 20.13 -6.85 -16.72
CA PRO A 153 20.86 -5.93 -17.58
C PRO A 153 20.01 -4.74 -18.02
N GLY A 154 20.51 -3.53 -17.86
CA GLY A 154 19.84 -2.30 -18.28
C GLY A 154 18.77 -1.75 -17.31
N VAL A 155 18.63 -2.31 -16.10
CA VAL A 155 17.67 -1.84 -15.09
C VAL A 155 17.96 -0.40 -14.61
N ASP A 156 19.18 0.07 -14.79
CA ASP A 156 19.66 1.41 -14.44
C ASP A 156 19.52 2.44 -15.59
N LYS A 157 19.05 2.00 -16.76
CA LYS A 157 18.85 2.90 -17.91
C LYS A 157 17.70 3.90 -17.64
N PRO A 158 17.77 5.10 -18.25
CA PRO A 158 16.74 6.14 -18.06
C PRO A 158 15.31 5.72 -18.42
N ILE A 159 15.15 4.78 -19.35
CA ILE A 159 13.86 4.21 -19.78
C ILE A 159 13.20 3.34 -18.69
N ALA A 160 14.00 2.78 -17.76
CA ALA A 160 13.53 1.96 -16.67
C ALA A 160 13.03 2.82 -15.49
N VAL A 161 11.79 2.62 -15.09
CA VAL A 161 11.11 3.39 -14.05
C VAL A 161 10.46 2.43 -13.06
N ASP A 162 10.62 2.64 -11.77
CA ASP A 162 9.84 1.90 -10.79
C ASP A 162 8.36 2.33 -10.80
N CYS A 163 7.44 1.41 -10.46
CA CYS A 163 6.01 1.67 -10.59
C CYS A 163 5.52 2.83 -9.72
N LEU A 164 6.09 3.06 -8.53
CA LEU A 164 5.65 4.15 -7.66
C LEU A 164 6.04 5.51 -8.25
N SER A 165 7.24 5.63 -8.82
CA SER A 165 7.70 6.85 -9.52
C SER A 165 6.88 7.14 -10.78
N ALA A 166 6.40 6.11 -11.47
CA ALA A 166 5.49 6.28 -12.60
C ALA A 166 4.09 6.75 -12.15
N ILE A 167 3.52 6.11 -11.13
CA ILE A 167 2.17 6.41 -10.62
C ILE A 167 2.09 7.82 -10.03
N ASN A 168 3.09 8.25 -9.25
CA ASN A 168 3.07 9.56 -8.59
C ASN A 168 3.61 10.72 -9.46
N GLY A 169 3.97 10.43 -10.73
CA GLY A 169 4.45 11.43 -11.67
C GLY A 169 5.88 11.93 -11.40
N ALA A 170 6.65 11.30 -10.52
CA ALA A 170 8.06 11.65 -10.27
C ALA A 170 8.95 11.36 -11.48
N LYS A 171 8.53 10.45 -12.33
CA LYS A 171 9.15 10.13 -13.61
C LYS A 171 8.11 10.24 -14.73
N PRO A 172 8.42 10.89 -15.85
CA PRO A 172 7.52 10.97 -17.00
C PRO A 172 7.35 9.58 -17.64
N VAL A 173 6.16 9.32 -18.15
CA VAL A 173 5.81 8.09 -18.87
C VAL A 173 5.54 8.45 -20.33
N GLY A 174 6.19 7.77 -21.27
CA GLY A 174 6.05 7.99 -22.71
C GLY A 174 4.79 7.35 -23.29
N GLU A 175 4.62 7.43 -24.62
CA GLU A 175 3.41 6.91 -25.30
C GLU A 175 3.35 5.37 -25.29
N ARG A 176 4.48 4.69 -25.54
CA ARG A 176 4.58 3.23 -25.57
C ARG A 176 5.16 2.75 -24.26
N VAL A 177 4.43 1.94 -23.54
CA VAL A 177 4.80 1.51 -22.19
C VAL A 177 4.83 -0.02 -22.09
N ILE A 178 5.92 -0.53 -21.52
CA ILE A 178 5.96 -1.93 -21.08
C ILE A 178 5.87 -1.92 -19.55
N VAL A 179 4.88 -2.64 -18.99
CA VAL A 179 4.78 -2.87 -17.55
C VAL A 179 5.26 -4.29 -17.24
N ILE A 180 6.27 -4.41 -16.40
CA ILE A 180 6.83 -5.70 -16.00
C ILE A 180 6.31 -6.09 -14.63
N GLY A 181 5.57 -7.19 -14.58
CA GLY A 181 4.88 -7.71 -13.40
C GLY A 181 3.38 -7.49 -13.45
N GLY A 182 2.61 -8.57 -13.62
CA GLY A 182 1.16 -8.58 -13.70
C GLY A 182 0.46 -8.87 -12.36
N GLY A 183 1.11 -8.56 -11.22
CA GLY A 183 0.45 -8.53 -9.92
C GLY A 183 -0.63 -7.43 -9.86
N LEU A 184 -1.26 -7.24 -8.69
CA LEU A 184 -2.34 -6.24 -8.56
C LEU A 184 -1.84 -4.83 -8.97
N VAL A 185 -0.75 -4.35 -8.39
CA VAL A 185 -0.22 -3.00 -8.67
C VAL A 185 0.15 -2.83 -10.13
N GLY A 186 0.88 -3.78 -10.74
CA GLY A 186 1.29 -3.68 -12.14
C GLY A 186 0.10 -3.73 -13.10
N SER A 187 -0.89 -4.58 -12.82
CA SER A 187 -2.10 -4.66 -13.64
C SER A 187 -2.97 -3.40 -13.52
N GLU A 188 -3.09 -2.82 -12.31
CA GLU A 188 -3.79 -1.55 -12.10
C GLU A 188 -3.07 -0.39 -12.79
N THR A 189 -1.73 -0.34 -12.70
CA THR A 189 -0.92 0.66 -13.39
C THR A 189 -1.05 0.55 -14.92
N ALA A 190 -0.98 -0.68 -15.44
CA ALA A 190 -1.14 -0.94 -16.88
C ALA A 190 -2.52 -0.54 -17.38
N LEU A 191 -3.57 -0.87 -16.62
CA LEU A 191 -4.94 -0.51 -16.95
C LEU A 191 -5.16 1.01 -16.92
N ASP A 192 -4.69 1.70 -15.88
CA ASP A 192 -4.80 3.15 -15.75
C ASP A 192 -4.13 3.86 -16.94
N LEU A 193 -2.91 3.45 -17.29
CA LEU A 193 -2.20 3.99 -18.45
C LEU A 193 -2.93 3.72 -19.78
N ALA A 194 -3.44 2.51 -19.97
CA ALA A 194 -4.19 2.16 -21.19
C ALA A 194 -5.49 2.98 -21.33
N GLU A 195 -6.21 3.17 -20.23
CA GLU A 195 -7.43 4.01 -20.20
C GLU A 195 -7.13 5.50 -20.45
N ASN A 196 -5.90 5.94 -20.12
CA ASN A 196 -5.41 7.29 -20.40
C ASN A 196 -4.73 7.43 -21.78
N GLY A 197 -4.84 6.42 -22.65
CA GLY A 197 -4.45 6.49 -24.06
C GLY A 197 -3.01 6.06 -24.36
N HIS A 198 -2.28 5.49 -23.39
CA HIS A 198 -0.97 4.90 -23.66
C HIS A 198 -1.10 3.54 -24.35
N LYS A 199 -0.11 3.22 -25.18
CA LYS A 199 0.01 1.88 -25.80
C LYS A 199 0.75 0.95 -24.85
N VAL A 200 0.01 0.11 -24.12
CA VAL A 200 0.55 -0.68 -23.02
C VAL A 200 0.75 -2.14 -23.39
N THR A 201 1.92 -2.68 -23.05
CA THR A 201 2.19 -4.13 -23.00
C THR A 201 2.48 -4.54 -21.56
N LEU A 202 1.64 -5.39 -21.00
CA LEU A 202 1.82 -5.99 -19.67
C LEU A 202 2.52 -7.35 -19.81
N VAL A 203 3.67 -7.51 -19.14
CA VAL A 203 4.48 -8.73 -19.14
C VAL A 203 4.41 -9.39 -17.78
N GLU A 204 4.00 -10.67 -17.73
CA GLU A 204 3.89 -11.45 -16.51
C GLU A 204 4.53 -12.85 -16.68
N MET A 205 5.40 -13.21 -15.75
CA MET A 205 6.08 -14.51 -15.78
C MET A 205 5.16 -15.68 -15.39
N GLN A 206 4.11 -15.43 -14.63
CA GLN A 206 3.12 -16.43 -14.23
C GLN A 206 2.10 -16.67 -15.37
N PRO A 207 1.33 -17.80 -15.28
CA PRO A 207 0.30 -18.11 -16.29
C PRO A 207 -0.87 -17.12 -16.35
N GLN A 208 -1.08 -16.34 -15.30
CA GLN A 208 -2.16 -15.35 -15.25
C GLN A 208 -1.73 -14.10 -14.47
N ILE A 209 -2.38 -12.99 -14.78
CA ILE A 209 -2.26 -11.73 -14.05
C ILE A 209 -3.16 -11.71 -12.81
N MET A 210 -2.92 -10.77 -11.89
CA MET A 210 -3.77 -10.50 -10.70
C MET A 210 -3.96 -11.73 -9.78
N ASN A 211 -2.95 -12.57 -9.61
CA ASN A 211 -3.01 -13.68 -8.67
C ASN A 211 -3.30 -13.20 -7.24
N GLY A 212 -4.30 -13.83 -6.58
CA GLY A 212 -4.69 -13.51 -5.20
C GLY A 212 -5.54 -12.24 -5.03
N VAL A 213 -6.05 -11.70 -6.14
CA VAL A 213 -7.08 -10.66 -6.11
C VAL A 213 -8.45 -11.29 -5.83
N ALA A 214 -9.33 -10.58 -5.11
CA ALA A 214 -10.71 -11.02 -4.88
C ALA A 214 -11.41 -11.32 -6.21
N VAL A 215 -12.19 -12.40 -6.25
CA VAL A 215 -12.85 -12.86 -7.50
C VAL A 215 -13.72 -11.76 -8.11
N THR A 216 -14.46 -11.02 -7.29
CA THR A 216 -15.31 -9.91 -7.73
C THR A 216 -14.51 -8.79 -8.38
N ASP A 217 -13.35 -8.47 -7.82
CA ASP A 217 -12.48 -7.42 -8.32
C ASP A 217 -11.76 -7.89 -9.60
N PHE A 218 -11.32 -9.15 -9.64
CA PHE A 218 -10.74 -9.75 -10.84
C PHE A 218 -11.69 -9.68 -12.04
N LEU A 219 -12.98 -9.99 -11.83
CA LEU A 219 -13.99 -9.90 -12.90
C LEU A 219 -14.19 -8.46 -13.38
N ALA A 220 -14.26 -7.50 -12.45
CA ALA A 220 -14.39 -6.08 -12.79
C ALA A 220 -13.17 -5.54 -13.56
N TYR A 221 -11.95 -5.89 -13.14
CA TYR A 221 -10.73 -5.53 -13.87
C TYR A 221 -10.66 -6.19 -15.24
N SER A 222 -11.03 -7.47 -15.35
CA SER A 222 -11.05 -8.21 -16.63
C SER A 222 -11.99 -7.57 -17.65
N GLU A 223 -13.17 -7.13 -17.21
CA GLU A 223 -14.12 -6.39 -18.06
C GLU A 223 -13.54 -5.05 -18.55
N ARG A 224 -12.85 -4.32 -17.69
CA ARG A 224 -12.20 -3.04 -18.06
C ARG A 224 -11.05 -3.26 -19.02
N ILE A 225 -10.17 -4.22 -18.72
CA ILE A 225 -9.03 -4.60 -19.56
C ILE A 225 -9.51 -4.98 -20.97
N ALA A 226 -10.60 -5.74 -21.07
CA ALA A 226 -11.16 -6.15 -22.37
C ALA A 226 -11.69 -4.96 -23.24
N LYS A 227 -11.85 -3.78 -22.64
CA LYS A 227 -12.24 -2.55 -23.37
C LYS A 227 -11.03 -1.71 -23.83
N THR A 228 -9.82 -2.16 -23.52
CA THR A 228 -8.56 -1.51 -23.93
C THR A 228 -7.85 -2.33 -25.00
N ASP A 229 -6.91 -1.70 -25.72
CA ASP A 229 -6.02 -2.36 -26.68
C ASP A 229 -4.73 -2.88 -26.01
N MET A 230 -4.75 -3.06 -24.69
CA MET A 230 -3.59 -3.51 -23.92
C MET A 230 -3.18 -4.93 -24.33
N ARG A 231 -1.90 -5.10 -24.69
CA ARG A 231 -1.31 -6.41 -24.95
C ARG A 231 -0.88 -7.05 -23.64
N ILE A 232 -1.28 -8.30 -23.38
CA ILE A 232 -0.88 -9.05 -22.18
C ILE A 232 -0.06 -10.26 -22.59
N LEU A 233 1.15 -10.37 -22.05
CA LEU A 233 2.08 -11.48 -22.26
C LEU A 233 2.29 -12.23 -20.95
N THR A 234 1.58 -13.33 -20.77
CA THR A 234 1.78 -14.24 -19.64
C THR A 234 2.81 -15.33 -19.96
N ASN A 235 3.32 -16.04 -18.95
CA ASN A 235 4.44 -16.99 -19.09
C ASN A 235 5.66 -16.35 -19.78
N THR A 236 5.87 -15.05 -19.60
CA THR A 236 6.88 -14.24 -20.28
C THR A 236 7.70 -13.50 -19.24
N ARG A 237 9.03 -13.61 -19.32
CA ARG A 237 9.97 -13.05 -18.36
C ARG A 237 10.79 -11.93 -19.01
N LEU A 238 11.09 -10.88 -18.26
CA LEU A 238 12.06 -9.86 -18.63
C LEU A 238 13.49 -10.44 -18.57
N GLU A 239 14.26 -10.28 -19.63
CA GLU A 239 15.67 -10.68 -19.71
C GLU A 239 16.61 -9.49 -19.64
N ALA A 240 16.30 -8.40 -20.36
CA ALA A 240 17.11 -7.20 -20.38
C ALA A 240 16.27 -5.96 -20.74
N ILE A 241 16.76 -4.78 -20.37
CA ILE A 241 16.21 -3.49 -20.79
C ILE A 241 17.22 -2.82 -21.72
N GLU A 242 16.75 -2.40 -22.89
CA GLU A 242 17.53 -1.67 -23.90
C GLU A 242 17.15 -0.19 -23.94
N ASP A 243 17.79 0.61 -24.75
CA ASP A 243 17.54 2.07 -24.81
C ASP A 243 16.18 2.41 -25.46
N ASP A 244 15.62 1.47 -26.21
CA ASP A 244 14.37 1.61 -26.98
C ASP A 244 13.31 0.54 -26.62
N GLY A 245 13.48 -0.17 -25.48
CA GLY A 245 12.51 -1.18 -25.04
C GLY A 245 13.09 -2.25 -24.13
N ALA A 246 12.57 -3.48 -24.24
CA ALA A 246 12.96 -4.62 -23.43
C ALA A 246 13.05 -5.92 -24.24
N ILE A 247 13.97 -6.79 -23.85
CA ILE A 247 14.05 -8.18 -24.30
C ILE A 247 13.27 -9.03 -23.30
N VAL A 248 12.33 -9.80 -23.81
CA VAL A 248 11.51 -10.74 -23.01
C VAL A 248 11.62 -12.14 -23.57
N SER A 249 11.49 -13.16 -22.72
CA SER A 249 11.48 -14.56 -23.14
C SER A 249 10.18 -15.24 -22.70
N GLY A 250 9.56 -15.94 -23.62
CA GLY A 250 8.33 -16.69 -23.40
C GLY A 250 8.36 -18.05 -24.12
N LYS A 251 7.21 -18.71 -24.26
CA LYS A 251 7.10 -20.03 -24.89
C LYS A 251 7.57 -20.07 -26.36
N GLN A 252 7.56 -18.93 -27.04
CA GLN A 252 7.97 -18.80 -28.45
C GLN A 252 9.41 -18.38 -28.62
N GLY A 253 10.16 -18.27 -27.53
CA GLY A 253 11.54 -17.79 -27.51
C GLY A 253 11.66 -16.34 -27.07
N GLU A 254 12.76 -15.68 -27.44
CA GLU A 254 13.02 -14.28 -27.13
C GLU A 254 12.32 -13.34 -28.12
N GLU A 255 11.77 -12.25 -27.60
CA GLU A 255 11.14 -11.17 -28.37
C GLU A 255 11.67 -9.83 -27.86
N LYS A 256 11.99 -8.90 -28.77
CA LYS A 256 12.25 -7.50 -28.45
C LYS A 256 10.95 -6.73 -28.52
N LEU A 257 10.58 -6.09 -27.41
CA LEU A 257 9.46 -5.17 -27.31
C LEU A 257 9.97 -3.74 -27.33
N THR A 258 9.49 -2.91 -28.24
CA THR A 258 9.84 -1.47 -28.30
C THR A 258 8.96 -0.65 -27.39
N ALA A 259 9.55 0.28 -26.63
CA ALA A 259 8.85 1.18 -25.72
C ALA A 259 9.61 2.47 -25.47
N ASP A 260 8.90 3.48 -24.99
CA ASP A 260 9.45 4.74 -24.51
C ASP A 260 9.68 4.71 -22.99
N THR A 261 9.01 3.79 -22.31
CA THR A 261 9.14 3.58 -20.85
C THR A 261 8.93 2.10 -20.49
N VAL A 262 9.79 1.57 -19.61
CA VAL A 262 9.67 0.24 -19.02
C VAL A 262 9.41 0.41 -17.52
N ILE A 263 8.20 0.08 -17.08
CA ILE A 263 7.78 0.22 -15.67
C ILE A 263 8.00 -1.11 -14.94
N LEU A 264 8.75 -1.06 -13.84
CA LEU A 264 9.06 -2.22 -13.00
C LEU A 264 8.06 -2.31 -11.85
N ALA A 265 7.10 -3.24 -11.95
CA ALA A 265 6.08 -3.54 -10.96
C ALA A 265 6.31 -4.92 -10.30
N LEU A 266 7.54 -5.20 -9.90
CA LEU A 266 8.01 -6.52 -9.43
C LEU A 266 7.79 -6.75 -7.92
N GLY A 267 6.93 -5.96 -7.31
CA GLY A 267 6.60 -6.02 -5.91
C GLY A 267 7.39 -5.05 -5.05
N LEU A 268 7.14 -5.13 -3.76
CA LEU A 268 7.70 -4.23 -2.75
C LEU A 268 8.45 -5.03 -1.69
N LYS A 269 9.55 -4.47 -1.19
CA LYS A 269 10.36 -5.01 -0.09
C LYS A 269 10.07 -4.23 1.19
N ALA A 270 9.73 -4.95 2.26
CA ALA A 270 9.51 -4.38 3.59
C ALA A 270 10.74 -3.59 4.07
N ASN A 271 10.49 -2.43 4.68
CA ASN A 271 11.52 -1.58 5.28
C ASN A 271 11.45 -1.70 6.81
N HIS A 272 12.23 -2.60 7.39
CA HIS A 272 12.28 -2.83 8.83
C HIS A 272 13.62 -2.44 9.49
N GLN A 273 14.49 -1.72 8.76
CA GLN A 273 15.82 -1.37 9.23
C GLN A 273 15.80 -0.61 10.58
N LEU A 274 14.91 0.36 10.74
CA LEU A 274 14.77 1.10 12.02
C LEU A 274 14.33 0.17 13.15
N TYR A 275 13.41 -0.74 12.88
CA TYR A 275 12.96 -1.72 13.87
C TYR A 275 14.12 -2.60 14.34
N ASP A 276 14.95 -3.10 13.43
CA ASP A 276 16.11 -3.94 13.76
C ASP A 276 17.12 -3.17 14.64
N GLN A 277 17.33 -1.87 14.36
CA GLN A 277 18.18 -1.00 15.18
C GLN A 277 17.61 -0.79 16.59
N LEU A 278 16.30 -0.56 16.72
CA LEU A 278 15.62 -0.39 17.99
C LEU A 278 15.71 -1.67 18.86
N ILE A 279 15.46 -2.82 18.26
CA ILE A 279 15.57 -4.11 18.95
C ILE A 279 17.02 -4.37 19.39
N ALA A 280 18.01 -4.07 18.54
CA ALA A 280 19.42 -4.20 18.91
C ALA A 280 19.85 -3.26 20.04
N ALA A 281 19.13 -2.16 20.25
CA ALA A 281 19.30 -1.21 21.35
C ALA A 281 18.40 -1.50 22.57
N ASP A 282 17.78 -2.69 22.64
CA ASP A 282 16.85 -3.12 23.71
C ASP A 282 15.65 -2.17 23.91
N LYS A 283 15.24 -1.48 22.82
CA LYS A 283 14.07 -0.59 22.81
C LYS A 283 12.81 -1.37 22.47
N GLU A 284 11.73 -1.15 23.22
CA GLU A 284 10.43 -1.74 22.89
C GLU A 284 9.91 -1.19 21.56
N ALA A 285 9.79 -2.05 20.54
CA ALA A 285 9.35 -1.66 19.22
C ALA A 285 8.38 -2.66 18.60
N TYR A 286 7.55 -2.17 17.68
CA TYR A 286 6.53 -2.95 16.98
C TYR A 286 6.55 -2.63 15.48
N LEU A 287 6.38 -3.65 14.63
CA LEU A 287 6.20 -3.48 13.19
C LEU A 287 4.72 -3.49 12.83
N VAL A 288 4.31 -2.61 11.89
CA VAL A 288 2.96 -2.57 11.33
C VAL A 288 2.97 -2.32 9.81
N GLY A 289 1.92 -2.79 9.16
CA GLY A 289 1.73 -2.61 7.71
C GLY A 289 2.83 -3.25 6.89
N ASP A 290 3.21 -2.59 5.82
CA ASP A 290 4.20 -3.08 4.86
C ASP A 290 5.62 -3.22 5.44
N ALA A 291 5.90 -2.58 6.58
CA ALA A 291 7.16 -2.79 7.30
C ALA A 291 7.30 -4.22 7.85
N VAL A 292 6.18 -4.93 8.09
CA VAL A 292 6.18 -6.37 8.40
C VAL A 292 6.39 -7.18 7.13
N LYS A 293 5.54 -6.93 6.15
CA LYS A 293 5.50 -7.57 4.83
C LYS A 293 4.62 -6.72 3.93
N ALA A 294 5.12 -6.41 2.74
CA ALA A 294 4.31 -5.72 1.74
C ALA A 294 3.00 -6.48 1.49
N GLY A 295 1.88 -5.78 1.61
CA GLY A 295 0.55 -6.37 1.62
C GLY A 295 -0.50 -5.43 1.07
N LYS A 296 -1.72 -5.59 1.55
CA LYS A 296 -2.88 -4.81 1.12
C LYS A 296 -3.30 -3.79 2.19
N ILE A 297 -4.23 -2.92 1.84
CA ILE A 297 -4.86 -1.97 2.79
C ILE A 297 -5.43 -2.71 3.99
N PHE A 298 -5.97 -3.92 3.78
CA PHE A 298 -6.44 -4.83 4.83
C PHE A 298 -5.35 -5.08 5.88
N ASP A 299 -4.17 -5.51 5.45
CA ASP A 299 -3.06 -5.86 6.34
C ASP A 299 -2.57 -4.63 7.12
N ALA A 300 -2.49 -3.48 6.45
CA ALA A 300 -2.08 -2.23 7.04
C ALA A 300 -3.02 -1.81 8.19
N PHE A 301 -4.33 -1.78 7.96
CA PHE A 301 -5.31 -1.42 9.00
C PHE A 301 -5.36 -2.43 10.13
N HIS A 302 -5.34 -3.74 9.81
CA HIS A 302 -5.44 -4.78 10.83
C HIS A 302 -4.21 -4.87 11.73
N THR A 303 -3.00 -4.73 11.16
CA THR A 303 -1.77 -4.72 11.96
C THR A 303 -1.67 -3.46 12.81
N GLY A 304 -1.91 -2.28 12.23
CA GLY A 304 -1.91 -1.01 12.95
C GLY A 304 -2.91 -1.00 14.11
N TYR A 305 -4.14 -1.44 13.85
CA TYR A 305 -5.19 -1.53 14.88
C TYR A 305 -4.79 -2.45 16.04
N ARG A 306 -4.30 -3.66 15.73
CA ARG A 306 -3.93 -4.64 16.75
C ARG A 306 -2.74 -4.20 17.59
N VAL A 307 -1.72 -3.58 16.97
CA VAL A 307 -0.59 -3.04 17.71
C VAL A 307 -1.06 -1.89 18.60
N GLY A 308 -1.89 -0.97 18.11
CA GLY A 308 -2.48 0.07 18.93
C GLY A 308 -3.31 -0.44 20.12
N LEU A 309 -3.93 -1.64 20.01
CA LEU A 309 -4.60 -2.29 21.14
C LEU A 309 -3.63 -2.96 22.12
N LYS A 310 -2.48 -3.41 21.64
CA LYS A 310 -1.50 -4.16 22.45
C LYS A 310 -0.66 -3.26 23.33
N ILE A 311 -0.27 -2.10 22.83
CA ILE A 311 0.51 -1.10 23.55
C ILE A 311 -0.30 -0.56 24.73
#